data_0b48641dd95b6af41fd1e99a2a850e9b
#
_entry.id   0b48641dd95b6af41fd1e99a2a850e9b
#
_cell.length_a   1.000
_cell.length_b   1.000
_cell.length_c   1.000
_cell.angle_alpha   90.00
_cell.angle_beta   90.00
_cell.angle_gamma   90.00
#
_symmetry.space_group_name_H-M   'P 1'
#
loop_
_entity.id
_entity.type
_entity.pdbx_description
1 polymer ?
#
loop_
_entity_poly.entity_id
_entity_poly.type
_entity_poly.pdbx_seq_one_letter_code
_entity_poly.pdbx_strand_id
1 'polypeptide(L)'
;VRGPHRSGGVFLFIFRPEVEAGQSAPILGMLTLATFTIPTGLRAWVEDVVVDGEARGQGAGQALVEAAVEHAGKLGARTVDLTSRPTREAANRLYRRAGFELRETNVYRYAQA
;
A
#
# COMPACT_ATOMS: atom_id res chain seq x y z
N VAL A 1 9.01 7.87 3.88
CA VAL A 1 8.82 6.70 3.00
C VAL A 1 9.89 6.67 1.93
N ARG A 2 10.48 5.51 1.77
CA ARG A 2 11.46 5.23 0.73
C ARG A 2 10.84 4.41 -0.38
N GLY A 3 11.29 4.63 -1.59
CA GLY A 3 10.81 3.93 -2.77
C GLY A 3 10.11 4.88 -3.73
N PRO A 4 9.51 4.32 -4.78
CA PRO A 4 9.32 2.87 -4.97
C PRO A 4 10.57 2.18 -5.50
N HIS A 5 10.76 0.94 -5.04
CA HIS A 5 11.72 0.02 -5.63
C HIS A 5 10.96 -0.85 -6.62
N ARG A 6 11.25 -0.69 -7.89
CA ARG A 6 10.45 -1.29 -8.96
C ARG A 6 10.98 -2.64 -9.41
N SER A 7 10.07 -3.58 -9.65
CA SER A 7 10.33 -4.81 -10.37
C SER A 7 9.14 -5.08 -11.30
N GLY A 8 9.30 -4.81 -12.60
CA GLY A 8 8.20 -4.89 -13.57
C GLY A 8 7.08 -3.91 -13.23
N GLY A 9 5.87 -4.40 -13.08
CA GLY A 9 4.70 -3.63 -12.66
C GLY A 9 4.48 -3.60 -11.14
N VAL A 10 5.47 -4.01 -10.36
CA VAL A 10 5.38 -4.09 -8.91
C VAL A 10 6.33 -3.09 -8.27
N PHE A 11 5.82 -2.33 -7.31
CA PHE A 11 6.57 -1.29 -6.62
C PHE A 11 6.54 -1.57 -5.11
N LEU A 12 7.71 -1.48 -4.48
CA LEU A 12 7.84 -1.63 -3.04
C LEU A 12 8.11 -0.28 -2.39
N PHE A 13 7.33 0.05 -1.37
CA PHE A 13 7.49 1.25 -0.54
C PHE A 13 7.92 0.80 0.85
N ILE A 14 8.84 1.55 1.45
CA ILE A 14 9.40 1.24 2.76
C ILE A 14 9.26 2.46 3.67
N PHE A 15 8.88 2.22 4.92
CA PHE A 15 8.89 3.24 5.97
C PHE A 15 10.06 2.96 6.91
N ARG A 16 10.94 3.95 7.05
CA ARG A 16 12.08 3.91 7.98
C ARG A 16 12.17 5.21 8.74
N PRO A 17 12.66 5.18 10.00
CA PRO A 17 13.01 6.42 10.67
C PRO A 17 14.23 7.04 10.00
N GLU A 18 14.34 8.36 10.05
CA GLU A 18 15.54 9.05 9.62
C GLU A 18 16.63 8.85 10.65
N VAL A 19 17.84 8.55 10.19
CA VAL A 19 19.03 8.38 11.04
C VAL A 19 20.19 9.12 10.41
N GLU A 20 21.22 9.39 11.21
CA GLU A 20 22.43 10.04 10.72
C GLU A 20 23.16 9.16 9.71
N ALA A 21 23.94 9.80 8.83
CA ALA A 21 24.75 9.10 7.84
C ALA A 21 25.65 8.07 8.50
N GLY A 22 25.69 6.87 7.93
CA GLY A 22 26.46 5.76 8.46
C GLY A 22 25.77 4.92 9.51
N GLN A 23 24.60 5.34 9.96
CA GLN A 23 23.76 4.55 10.86
C GLN A 23 22.78 3.69 10.09
N SER A 24 22.45 2.54 10.64
CA SER A 24 21.47 1.61 10.10
C SER A 24 20.12 1.89 10.73
N ALA A 25 19.07 1.95 9.92
CA ALA A 25 17.71 2.12 10.40
C ALA A 25 16.89 0.85 10.14
N PRO A 26 16.08 0.39 11.11
CA PRO A 26 15.21 -0.75 10.86
C PRO A 26 14.09 -0.37 9.89
N ILE A 27 13.60 -1.35 9.15
CA ILE A 27 12.39 -1.20 8.34
C ILE A 27 11.20 -1.36 9.28
N LEU A 28 10.41 -0.31 9.44
CA LEU A 28 9.25 -0.30 10.34
C LEU A 28 7.93 -0.52 9.61
N GLY A 29 7.94 -0.50 8.30
CA GLY A 29 6.73 -0.76 7.52
C GLY A 29 7.05 -0.96 6.06
N MET A 30 6.16 -1.65 5.36
CA MET A 30 6.28 -1.86 3.93
C MET A 30 4.91 -2.00 3.29
N LEU A 31 4.87 -1.69 2.00
CA LEU A 31 3.66 -1.80 1.20
C LEU A 31 4.07 -2.19 -0.22
N THR A 32 3.34 -3.10 -0.81
CA THR A 32 3.51 -3.47 -2.20
C THR A 32 2.37 -2.91 -3.04
N LEU A 33 2.71 -2.23 -4.14
CA LEU A 33 1.76 -1.73 -5.11
C LEU A 33 1.96 -2.50 -6.41
N ALA A 34 0.95 -3.21 -6.85
CA ALA A 34 0.96 -3.90 -8.13
C ALA A 34 0.17 -3.10 -9.15
N THR A 35 0.67 -3.04 -10.37
CA THR A 35 -0.03 -2.37 -11.48
C THR A 35 -0.19 -3.33 -12.64
N PHE A 36 -1.29 -3.19 -13.36
CA PHE A 36 -1.56 -4.01 -14.52
C PHE A 36 -2.46 -3.25 -15.49
N THR A 37 -2.29 -3.53 -16.78
CA THR A 37 -3.08 -2.89 -17.82
C THR A 37 -4.16 -3.84 -18.31
N ILE A 38 -5.39 -3.34 -18.34
CA ILE A 38 -6.53 -4.02 -18.96
C ILE A 38 -7.08 -3.13 -20.07
N PRO A 39 -7.99 -3.62 -20.93
CA PRO A 39 -8.46 -2.81 -22.06
C PRO A 39 -9.04 -1.44 -21.67
N THR A 40 -9.57 -1.29 -20.46
CA THR A 40 -10.13 -0.04 -19.98
C THR A 40 -9.12 0.85 -19.26
N GLY A 41 -7.86 0.48 -19.23
CA GLY A 41 -6.79 1.30 -18.68
C GLY A 41 -5.93 0.61 -17.64
N LEU A 42 -5.02 1.38 -17.03
CA LEU A 42 -4.15 0.91 -15.98
C LEU A 42 -4.91 0.83 -14.66
N ARG A 43 -4.69 -0.27 -13.95
CA ARG A 43 -5.22 -0.49 -12.60
C ARG A 43 -4.09 -0.72 -11.63
N ALA A 44 -4.30 -0.33 -10.38
CA ALA A 44 -3.35 -0.56 -9.31
C ALA A 44 -4.02 -1.31 -8.16
N TRP A 45 -3.21 -2.09 -7.44
CA TRP A 45 -3.68 -2.91 -6.32
C TRP A 45 -2.64 -2.86 -5.20
N VAL A 46 -3.10 -2.58 -3.99
CA VAL A 46 -2.24 -2.55 -2.80
C VAL A 46 -2.27 -3.94 -2.14
N GLU A 47 -1.07 -4.48 -1.93
CA GLU A 47 -0.87 -5.75 -1.24
C GLU A 47 0.15 -5.59 -0.11
N ASP A 48 0.13 -6.52 0.83
CA ASP A 48 1.18 -6.68 1.84
C ASP A 48 1.50 -5.40 2.61
N VAL A 49 0.47 -4.72 3.11
CA VAL A 49 0.70 -3.58 4.01
C VAL A 49 1.05 -4.13 5.39
N VAL A 50 2.30 -3.95 5.78
CA VAL A 50 2.82 -4.43 7.06
C VAL A 50 3.44 -3.26 7.80
N VAL A 51 3.04 -3.06 9.05
CA VAL A 51 3.59 -2.02 9.92
C VAL A 51 4.02 -2.66 11.24
N ASP A 52 5.28 -2.46 11.60
CA ASP A 52 5.81 -2.93 12.87
C ASP A 52 5.07 -2.25 14.03
N GLY A 53 4.90 -2.96 15.15
CA GLY A 53 4.23 -2.42 16.32
C GLY A 53 4.86 -1.14 16.85
N GLU A 54 6.19 -1.01 16.74
CA GLU A 54 6.92 0.20 17.16
C GLU A 54 6.57 1.43 16.31
N ALA A 55 6.15 1.23 15.07
CA ALA A 55 5.78 2.32 14.18
C ALA A 55 4.29 2.67 14.25
N ARG A 56 3.51 1.91 15.00
CA ARG A 56 2.10 2.23 15.21
C ARG A 56 1.99 3.53 16.00
N GLY A 57 1.14 4.42 15.57
CA GLY A 57 1.03 5.75 16.15
C GLY A 57 1.99 6.77 15.55
N GLN A 58 2.92 6.36 14.70
CA GLN A 58 3.80 7.28 13.96
C GLN A 58 3.27 7.64 12.57
N GLY A 59 2.10 7.12 12.21
CA GLY A 59 1.52 7.40 10.91
C GLY A 59 2.16 6.63 9.75
N ALA A 60 2.89 5.54 10.04
CA ALA A 60 3.59 4.78 9.02
C ALA A 60 2.65 4.19 7.96
N GLY A 61 1.55 3.59 8.41
CA GLY A 61 0.56 3.02 7.49
C GLY A 61 -0.07 4.07 6.60
N GLN A 62 -0.44 5.20 7.18
CA GLN A 62 -1.01 6.33 6.43
C GLN A 62 -0.02 6.86 5.40
N ALA A 63 1.24 7.06 5.79
CA ALA A 63 2.28 7.56 4.89
C ALA A 63 2.55 6.61 3.73
N LEU A 64 2.61 5.30 4.00
CA LEU A 64 2.81 4.29 2.97
C LEU A 64 1.66 4.28 1.97
N VAL A 65 0.43 4.28 2.46
CA VAL A 65 -0.75 4.26 1.59
C VAL A 65 -0.84 5.52 0.75
N GLU A 66 -0.59 6.68 1.34
CA GLU A 66 -0.60 7.95 0.60
C GLU A 66 0.48 7.98 -0.48
N ALA A 67 1.69 7.49 -0.18
CA ALA A 67 2.77 7.42 -1.15
C ALA A 67 2.41 6.50 -2.33
N ALA A 68 1.79 5.36 -2.04
CA ALA A 68 1.36 4.41 -3.08
C ALA A 68 0.27 5.01 -3.97
N VAL A 69 -0.71 5.65 -3.38
CA VAL A 69 -1.81 6.30 -4.15
C VAL A 69 -1.27 7.42 -5.03
N GLU A 70 -0.38 8.24 -4.50
CA GLU A 70 0.25 9.31 -5.27
C GLU A 70 1.03 8.75 -6.47
N HIS A 71 1.82 7.70 -6.23
CA HIS A 71 2.61 7.08 -7.29
C HIS A 71 1.72 6.43 -8.35
N ALA A 72 0.66 5.75 -7.94
CA ALA A 72 -0.31 5.18 -8.87
C ALA A 72 -0.94 6.26 -9.76
N GLY A 73 -1.26 7.41 -9.18
CA GLY A 73 -1.78 8.56 -9.93
C GLY A 73 -0.79 9.07 -10.96
N LYS A 74 0.49 9.16 -10.60
CA LYS A 74 1.55 9.58 -11.53
C LYS A 74 1.72 8.61 -12.70
N LEU A 75 1.46 7.32 -12.48
CA LEU A 75 1.51 6.31 -13.53
C LEU A 75 0.27 6.31 -14.42
N GLY A 76 -0.77 7.02 -14.03
CA GLY A 76 -2.02 7.06 -14.76
C GLY A 76 -3.01 5.97 -14.40
N ALA A 77 -2.87 5.35 -13.24
CA ALA A 77 -3.82 4.35 -12.78
C ALA A 77 -5.19 5.00 -12.54
N ARG A 78 -6.24 4.37 -13.05
CA ARG A 78 -7.61 4.89 -12.91
C ARG A 78 -8.19 4.59 -11.54
N THR A 79 -7.77 3.49 -10.94
CA THR A 79 -8.22 3.06 -9.61
C THR A 79 -7.09 2.41 -8.86
N VAL A 80 -7.16 2.51 -7.53
CA VAL A 80 -6.29 1.76 -6.62
C VAL A 80 -7.22 0.99 -5.69
N ASP A 81 -7.14 -0.33 -5.73
CA ASP A 81 -7.97 -1.20 -4.92
C ASP A 81 -7.14 -1.96 -3.90
N LEU A 82 -7.78 -2.40 -2.84
CA LEU A 82 -7.21 -3.29 -1.85
C LEU A 82 -8.32 -4.11 -1.22
N THR A 83 -7.95 -5.19 -0.55
CA THR A 83 -8.88 -5.94 0.28
C THR A 83 -8.47 -5.86 1.74
N SER A 84 -9.45 -5.80 2.62
CA SER A 84 -9.24 -5.78 4.05
C SER A 84 -10.39 -6.50 4.73
N ARG A 85 -10.09 -7.29 5.76
CA ARG A 85 -11.12 -7.97 6.52
C ARG A 85 -11.93 -6.95 7.33
N PRO A 86 -13.25 -7.12 7.46
CA PRO A 86 -14.08 -6.22 8.26
C PRO A 86 -13.62 -6.09 9.72
N THR A 87 -13.01 -7.15 10.27
CA THR A 87 -12.53 -7.18 11.65
C THR A 87 -11.28 -6.31 11.88
N ARG A 88 -10.60 -5.88 10.83
CA ARG A 88 -9.42 -5.01 10.92
C ARG A 88 -9.85 -3.55 11.00
N GLU A 89 -10.46 -3.19 12.09
CA GLU A 89 -11.09 -1.87 12.26
C GLU A 89 -10.13 -0.69 12.11
N ALA A 90 -8.93 -0.79 12.70
CA ALA A 90 -7.93 0.27 12.61
C ALA A 90 -7.45 0.48 11.18
N ALA A 91 -7.18 -0.62 10.46
CA ALA A 91 -6.76 -0.56 9.07
C ALA A 91 -7.85 0.03 8.19
N ASN A 92 -9.10 -0.39 8.40
CA ASN A 92 -10.23 0.13 7.63
C ASN A 92 -10.43 1.62 7.85
N ARG A 93 -10.26 2.10 9.09
CA ARG A 93 -10.31 3.55 9.36
C ARG A 93 -9.21 4.30 8.63
N LEU A 94 -8.01 3.73 8.59
CA LEU A 94 -6.87 4.31 7.88
C LEU A 94 -7.18 4.45 6.38
N TYR A 95 -7.73 3.41 5.77
CA TYR A 95 -8.05 3.44 4.34
C TYR A 95 -9.10 4.50 4.02
N ARG A 96 -10.12 4.64 4.86
CA ARG A 96 -11.12 5.70 4.69
C ARG A 96 -10.51 7.09 4.81
N ARG A 97 -9.63 7.30 5.79
CA ARG A 97 -8.92 8.59 5.94
C ARG A 97 -8.06 8.90 4.73
N ALA A 98 -7.50 7.88 4.09
CA ALA A 98 -6.68 8.05 2.88
C ALA A 98 -7.52 8.28 1.62
N GLY A 99 -8.84 8.22 1.72
CA GLY A 99 -9.74 8.49 0.60
C GLY A 99 -10.30 7.25 -0.07
N PHE A 100 -10.05 6.06 0.45
CA PHE A 100 -10.62 4.83 -0.09
C PHE A 100 -12.10 4.72 0.31
N GLU A 101 -12.90 4.24 -0.62
CA GLU A 101 -14.32 3.98 -0.39
C GLU A 101 -14.58 2.49 -0.35
N LEU A 102 -15.40 2.06 0.62
CA LEU A 102 -15.84 0.67 0.69
C LEU A 102 -16.75 0.37 -0.50
N ARG A 103 -16.42 -0.68 -1.23
CA ARG A 103 -17.23 -1.10 -2.38
C ARG A 103 -18.15 -2.24 -2.01
N GLU A 104 -19.32 -2.22 -2.59
CA GLU A 104 -20.30 -3.31 -2.49
C GLU A 104 -20.04 -4.28 -3.64
N THR A 105 -19.12 -5.23 -3.39
CA THR A 105 -18.71 -6.20 -4.40
C THR A 105 -18.27 -7.49 -3.71
N ASN A 106 -18.26 -8.58 -4.45
CA ASN A 106 -17.77 -9.86 -3.95
C ASN A 106 -16.36 -10.12 -4.49
N VAL A 107 -15.52 -10.71 -3.67
CA VAL A 107 -14.18 -11.16 -4.07
C VAL A 107 -14.17 -12.67 -4.05
N TYR A 108 -13.87 -13.27 -5.18
CA TYR A 108 -13.80 -14.73 -5.30
C TYR A 108 -12.35 -15.17 -5.45
N ARG A 109 -12.02 -16.30 -4.84
CA ARG A 109 -10.68 -16.89 -4.96
C ARG A 109 -10.78 -18.33 -5.39
N TYR A 110 -10.03 -18.67 -6.43
CA TYR A 110 -9.76 -20.05 -6.77
C TYR A 110 -8.33 -20.35 -6.29
N ALA A 111 -8.20 -21.23 -5.30
CA ALA A 111 -6.87 -21.56 -4.76
C ALA A 111 -6.26 -22.71 -5.55
N GLN A 112 -5.01 -22.53 -5.96
CA GLN A 112 -4.25 -23.61 -6.60
C GLN A 112 -3.75 -24.58 -5.55
N ALA A 113 -3.78 -25.87 -5.88
CA ALA A 113 -3.36 -26.92 -4.95
C ALA A 113 -1.83 -26.90 -4.75
#